data_9c86dacdccc8aff3667788bffedc0cab
#
_entry.id   9c86dacdccc8aff3667788bffedc0cab
#
_cell.length_a   1.000
_cell.length_b   1.000
_cell.length_c   1.000
_cell.angle_alpha   90.00
_cell.angle_beta   90.00
_cell.angle_gamma   90.00
#
_symmetry.space_group_name_H-M   'P 1'
#
loop_
_entity.id
_entity.type
_entity.pdbx_description
1 polymer ?
#
loop_
_entity_poly.entity_id
_entity_poly.type
_entity_poly.pdbx_seq_one_letter_code
_entity_poly.pdbx_strand_id
1 'polypeptide(L)'
;ENKYLTDVFEVLHQLDRVKKAGKIKEWGVSNFDIDDMEELWQIPEGRNCLVNQVLYHTGSRGIEYSLLPWMREHDVALMSYCPLAQAGTLREGILNNPVLKEIAKKYNATVEQVMLAWNIRDGHTIAIPRSGRAEHTLLNAQADQIQLTEEDYKAIDQAYPPPVRKEYLDIQ
;
A
#
# COMPACT_ATOMS: atom_id res chain seq x y z
N GLU A 1 12.87 -31.82 3.10
CA GLU A 1 12.37 -30.97 1.96
C GLU A 1 11.17 -30.20 2.44
N ASN A 2 11.23 -28.87 2.33
CA ASN A 2 10.16 -28.00 2.80
C ASN A 2 9.03 -28.00 1.77
N LYS A 3 7.91 -28.63 2.10
CA LYS A 3 6.74 -28.78 1.21
C LYS A 3 6.23 -27.44 0.68
N TYR A 4 6.36 -26.36 1.46
CA TYR A 4 5.96 -25.00 1.07
C TYR A 4 6.81 -24.43 -0.07
N LEU A 5 8.11 -24.68 -0.09
CA LEU A 5 9.01 -24.25 -1.18
C LEU A 5 8.63 -24.93 -2.51
N THR A 6 8.29 -26.20 -2.48
CA THR A 6 7.86 -26.94 -3.69
C THR A 6 6.56 -26.34 -4.26
N ASP A 7 5.61 -25.97 -3.41
CA ASP A 7 4.34 -25.37 -3.83
C ASP A 7 4.54 -23.96 -4.42
N VAL A 8 5.45 -23.15 -3.86
CA VAL A 8 5.78 -21.82 -4.38
C VAL A 8 6.45 -21.92 -5.76
N PHE A 9 7.43 -22.78 -5.94
CA PHE A 9 8.07 -23.02 -7.23
C PHE A 9 7.06 -23.42 -8.32
N GLU A 10 6.14 -24.31 -8.00
CA GLU A 10 5.12 -24.75 -8.95
C GLU A 10 4.19 -23.60 -9.34
N VAL A 11 3.74 -22.79 -8.37
CA VAL A 11 2.90 -21.61 -8.63
C VAL A 11 3.63 -20.63 -9.53
N LEU A 12 4.89 -20.29 -9.23
CA LEU A 12 5.68 -19.36 -10.04
C LEU A 12 5.88 -19.88 -11.47
N HIS A 13 6.14 -21.18 -11.62
CA HIS A 13 6.26 -21.81 -12.93
C HIS A 13 4.94 -21.71 -13.73
N GLN A 14 3.78 -21.89 -13.10
CA GLN A 14 2.48 -21.72 -13.76
C GLN A 14 2.22 -20.25 -14.13
N LEU A 15 2.58 -19.29 -13.26
CA LEU A 15 2.47 -17.86 -13.57
C LEU A 15 3.32 -17.48 -14.77
N ASP A 16 4.58 -17.96 -14.84
CA ASP A 16 5.46 -17.75 -15.98
C ASP A 16 4.87 -18.35 -17.28
N ARG A 17 4.32 -19.56 -17.21
CA ARG A 17 3.62 -20.21 -18.35
C ARG A 17 2.47 -19.37 -18.89
N VAL A 18 1.58 -18.88 -18.01
CA VAL A 18 0.41 -18.10 -18.46
C VAL A 18 0.82 -16.71 -18.93
N LYS A 19 1.89 -16.13 -18.38
CA LYS A 19 2.51 -14.89 -18.88
C LYS A 19 3.09 -15.10 -20.29
N LYS A 20 3.91 -16.14 -20.50
CA LYS A 20 4.45 -16.51 -21.82
C LYS A 20 3.35 -16.83 -22.86
N ALA A 21 2.23 -17.39 -22.42
CA ALA A 21 1.06 -17.61 -23.26
C ALA A 21 0.23 -16.34 -23.56
N GLY A 22 0.63 -15.19 -23.03
CA GLY A 22 -0.06 -13.90 -23.22
C GLY A 22 -1.42 -13.80 -22.51
N LYS A 23 -1.75 -14.71 -21.58
CA LYS A 23 -3.00 -14.71 -20.83
C LYS A 23 -3.01 -13.71 -19.70
N ILE A 24 -1.85 -13.40 -19.13
CA ILE A 24 -1.62 -12.31 -18.18
C ILE A 24 -0.42 -11.51 -18.66
N LYS A 25 -0.36 -10.24 -18.28
CA LYS A 25 0.79 -9.38 -18.57
C LYS A 25 1.82 -9.47 -17.46
N GLU A 26 1.37 -9.33 -16.22
CA GLU A 26 2.19 -9.33 -15.01
C GLU A 26 1.44 -10.05 -13.89
N TRP A 27 2.16 -10.28 -12.78
CA TRP A 27 1.62 -10.89 -11.58
C TRP A 27 2.22 -10.23 -10.33
N GLY A 28 1.63 -10.50 -9.19
CA GLY A 28 2.09 -10.02 -7.91
C GLY A 28 1.62 -10.92 -6.77
N VAL A 29 1.99 -10.53 -5.57
CA VAL A 29 1.66 -11.23 -4.32
C VAL A 29 0.80 -10.34 -3.42
N SER A 30 0.32 -10.90 -2.32
CA SER A 30 -0.45 -10.16 -1.31
C SER A 30 -0.05 -10.61 0.09
N ASN A 31 0.11 -9.64 1.00
CA ASN A 31 0.49 -9.86 2.40
C ASN A 31 1.82 -10.61 2.57
N PHE A 32 2.78 -10.35 1.69
CA PHE A 32 4.16 -10.79 1.87
C PHE A 32 4.91 -9.75 2.69
N ASP A 33 5.48 -10.15 3.84
CA ASP A 33 6.40 -9.30 4.59
C ASP A 33 7.81 -9.36 3.96
N ILE A 34 8.75 -8.62 4.50
CA ILE A 34 10.12 -8.55 3.97
C ILE A 34 10.76 -9.94 3.88
N ASP A 35 10.58 -10.78 4.89
CA ASP A 35 11.16 -12.13 4.92
C ASP A 35 10.58 -13.00 3.77
N ASP A 36 9.27 -12.88 3.49
CA ASP A 36 8.60 -13.58 2.39
C ASP A 36 9.08 -13.06 1.02
N MET A 37 9.25 -11.74 0.90
CA MET A 37 9.76 -11.13 -0.33
C MET A 37 11.22 -11.49 -0.60
N GLU A 38 12.06 -11.54 0.43
CA GLU A 38 13.45 -11.99 0.32
C GLU A 38 13.53 -13.47 -0.10
N GLU A 39 12.67 -14.32 0.45
CA GLU A 39 12.58 -15.74 0.05
C GLU A 39 12.12 -15.86 -1.41
N LEU A 40 11.08 -15.12 -1.80
CA LEU A 40 10.61 -15.08 -3.19
C LEU A 40 11.72 -14.64 -4.15
N TRP A 41 12.56 -13.68 -3.76
CA TRP A 41 13.66 -13.14 -4.58
C TRP A 41 14.83 -14.09 -4.79
N GLN A 42 14.95 -15.16 -3.95
CA GLN A 42 15.93 -16.23 -4.18
C GLN A 42 15.57 -17.08 -5.41
N ILE A 43 14.30 -17.05 -5.83
CA ILE A 43 13.81 -17.79 -7.00
C ILE A 43 13.92 -16.87 -8.21
N PRO A 44 14.60 -17.27 -9.32
CA PRO A 44 14.77 -16.41 -10.49
C PRO A 44 13.45 -15.87 -11.05
N GLU A 45 12.42 -16.70 -11.15
CA GLU A 45 11.09 -16.31 -11.62
C GLU A 45 10.38 -15.37 -10.63
N GLY A 46 10.69 -15.47 -9.32
CA GLY A 46 10.16 -14.61 -8.26
C GLY A 46 10.50 -13.14 -8.47
N ARG A 47 11.63 -12.85 -9.10
CA ARG A 47 12.05 -11.48 -9.45
C ARG A 47 11.19 -10.80 -10.52
N ASN A 48 10.27 -11.53 -11.12
CA ASN A 48 9.24 -10.99 -12.02
C ASN A 48 7.98 -10.49 -11.29
N CYS A 49 7.97 -10.54 -9.95
CA CYS A 49 6.89 -10.01 -9.14
C CYS A 49 6.83 -8.49 -9.30
N LEU A 50 5.71 -7.97 -9.85
CA LEU A 50 5.55 -6.55 -10.11
C LEU A 50 4.99 -5.79 -8.92
N VAL A 51 4.16 -6.44 -8.10
CA VAL A 51 3.38 -5.76 -7.06
C VAL A 51 3.20 -6.64 -5.82
N ASN A 52 3.28 -6.04 -4.64
CA ASN A 52 2.82 -6.64 -3.40
C ASN A 52 1.63 -5.85 -2.85
N GLN A 53 0.50 -6.53 -2.67
CA GLN A 53 -0.71 -5.91 -2.13
C GLN A 53 -0.74 -6.09 -0.62
N VAL A 54 -0.57 -5.00 0.13
CA VAL A 54 -0.55 -4.99 1.61
C VAL A 54 -1.40 -3.85 2.17
N LEU A 55 -1.80 -3.99 3.42
CA LEU A 55 -2.53 -2.95 4.15
C LEU A 55 -1.60 -1.76 4.40
N TYR A 56 -2.04 -0.57 3.99
CA TYR A 56 -1.26 0.64 4.20
C TYR A 56 -2.14 1.89 4.22
N HIS A 57 -2.08 2.64 5.29
CA HIS A 57 -2.73 3.95 5.44
C HIS A 57 -2.07 4.73 6.58
N THR A 58 -2.47 5.98 6.80
CA THR A 58 -1.88 6.88 7.82
C THR A 58 -1.84 6.29 9.23
N GLY A 59 -2.79 5.44 9.61
CA GLY A 59 -2.85 4.76 10.92
C GLY A 59 -2.25 3.36 10.95
N SER A 60 -1.72 2.84 9.81
CA SER A 60 -1.04 1.54 9.71
C SER A 60 0.18 1.70 8.80
N ARG A 61 1.33 1.96 9.41
CA ARG A 61 2.57 2.36 8.74
C ARG A 61 3.72 1.36 8.93
N GLY A 62 3.46 0.21 9.54
CA GLY A 62 4.50 -0.78 9.90
C GLY A 62 5.43 -1.16 8.75
N ILE A 63 4.90 -1.23 7.54
CA ILE A 63 5.67 -1.56 6.32
C ILE A 63 6.79 -0.54 6.00
N GLU A 64 6.69 0.70 6.49
CA GLU A 64 7.66 1.75 6.21
C GLU A 64 9.04 1.48 6.81
N TYR A 65 9.13 0.59 7.81
CA TYR A 65 10.40 0.29 8.47
C TYR A 65 11.35 -0.53 7.58
N SER A 66 10.86 -1.54 6.91
CA SER A 66 11.71 -2.47 6.13
C SER A 66 11.10 -2.86 4.78
N LEU A 67 9.84 -3.28 4.74
CA LEU A 67 9.22 -3.81 3.53
C LEU A 67 9.13 -2.75 2.42
N LEU A 68 8.62 -1.57 2.72
CA LEU A 68 8.44 -0.50 1.72
C LEU A 68 9.77 -0.02 1.14
N PRO A 69 10.84 0.25 1.92
CA PRO A 69 12.17 0.53 1.39
C PRO A 69 12.70 -0.57 0.48
N TRP A 70 12.57 -1.84 0.91
CA TRP A 70 12.98 -2.99 0.11
C TRP A 70 12.24 -3.06 -1.23
N MET A 71 10.92 -2.87 -1.21
CA MET A 71 10.10 -2.85 -2.43
C MET A 71 10.56 -1.75 -3.40
N ARG A 72 10.92 -0.57 -2.89
CA ARG A 72 11.44 0.54 -3.72
C ARG A 72 12.78 0.19 -4.36
N GLU A 73 13.69 -0.43 -3.60
CA GLU A 73 14.99 -0.87 -4.10
C GLU A 73 14.88 -1.92 -5.21
N HIS A 74 13.83 -2.75 -5.18
CA HIS A 74 13.62 -3.86 -6.10
C HIS A 74 12.57 -3.60 -7.18
N ASP A 75 12.11 -2.34 -7.34
CA ASP A 75 11.08 -1.95 -8.32
C ASP A 75 9.75 -2.73 -8.18
N VAL A 76 9.40 -3.15 -6.96
CA VAL A 76 8.11 -3.75 -6.64
C VAL A 76 7.12 -2.66 -6.22
N ALA A 77 6.03 -2.52 -6.95
CA ALA A 77 5.00 -1.54 -6.61
C ALA A 77 4.23 -1.95 -5.35
N LEU A 78 3.88 -0.97 -4.52
CA LEU A 78 2.93 -1.16 -3.44
C LEU A 78 1.50 -1.02 -3.97
N MET A 79 0.65 -2.05 -3.75
CA MET A 79 -0.79 -1.91 -3.91
C MET A 79 -1.43 -1.83 -2.52
N SER A 80 -1.82 -0.62 -2.13
CA SER A 80 -2.33 -0.34 -0.79
C SER A 80 -3.81 -0.71 -0.71
N TYR A 81 -4.15 -1.81 0.00
CA TYR A 81 -5.54 -2.07 0.31
C TYR A 81 -5.96 -1.37 1.61
N CYS A 82 -7.25 -1.12 1.78
CA CYS A 82 -7.81 -0.31 2.86
C CYS A 82 -7.14 1.06 3.03
N PRO A 83 -6.81 1.81 1.95
CA PRO A 83 -6.05 3.07 2.06
C PRO A 83 -6.79 4.16 2.84
N LEU A 84 -8.10 4.01 3.06
CA LEU A 84 -8.96 4.89 3.85
C LEU A 84 -9.24 4.34 5.26
N ALA A 85 -8.41 3.45 5.76
CA ALA A 85 -8.64 2.63 6.92
C ALA A 85 -9.90 1.74 6.79
N GLN A 86 -10.03 0.80 7.69
CA GLN A 86 -11.19 -0.09 7.71
C GLN A 86 -12.38 0.62 8.37
N ALA A 87 -13.54 -0.01 8.35
CA ALA A 87 -14.70 0.48 9.09
C ALA A 87 -14.46 0.43 10.61
N GLY A 88 -15.24 1.19 11.37
CA GLY A 88 -15.23 1.18 12.83
C GLY A 88 -14.42 2.31 13.46
N THR A 89 -14.09 2.14 14.74
CA THR A 89 -13.52 3.20 15.59
C THR A 89 -12.17 3.73 15.11
N LEU A 90 -11.33 2.89 14.49
CA LEU A 90 -10.05 3.33 13.93
C LEU A 90 -10.28 4.35 12.82
N ARG A 91 -11.15 4.04 11.86
CA ARG A 91 -11.48 4.95 10.77
C ARG A 91 -12.12 6.23 11.28
N GLU A 92 -13.07 6.13 12.22
CA GLU A 92 -13.71 7.29 12.83
C GLU A 92 -12.69 8.19 13.52
N GLY A 93 -11.74 7.61 14.24
CA GLY A 93 -10.65 8.34 14.87
C GLY A 93 -9.78 9.09 13.85
N ILE A 94 -9.44 8.44 12.73
CA ILE A 94 -8.64 9.06 11.67
C ILE A 94 -9.42 10.17 10.98
N LEU A 95 -10.66 9.93 10.57
CA LEU A 95 -11.52 10.94 9.92
C LEU A 95 -11.82 12.14 10.82
N ASN A 96 -11.76 11.96 12.13
CA ASN A 96 -11.98 13.02 13.12
C ASN A 96 -10.69 13.68 13.62
N ASN A 97 -9.52 13.23 13.14
CA ASN A 97 -8.25 13.80 13.56
C ASN A 97 -8.17 15.30 13.17
N PRO A 98 -7.86 16.20 14.12
CA PRO A 98 -7.82 17.64 13.85
C PRO A 98 -6.76 18.03 12.82
N VAL A 99 -5.59 17.36 12.81
CA VAL A 99 -4.52 17.66 11.84
C VAL A 99 -5.00 17.36 10.42
N LEU A 100 -5.58 16.17 10.18
CA LEU A 100 -6.09 15.82 8.86
C LEU A 100 -7.25 16.74 8.42
N LYS A 101 -8.10 17.17 9.34
CA LYS A 101 -9.19 18.13 9.05
C LYS A 101 -8.64 19.51 8.66
N GLU A 102 -7.61 20.02 9.33
CA GLU A 102 -7.00 21.30 8.97
C GLU A 102 -6.31 21.22 7.59
N ILE A 103 -5.60 20.14 7.31
CA ILE A 103 -5.01 19.91 5.98
C ILE A 103 -6.12 19.82 4.92
N ALA A 104 -7.18 19.06 5.16
CA ALA A 104 -8.31 18.96 4.23
C ALA A 104 -8.94 20.33 3.94
N LYS A 105 -9.13 21.17 4.96
CA LYS A 105 -9.62 22.54 4.81
C LYS A 105 -8.68 23.41 3.98
N LYS A 106 -7.35 23.31 4.19
CA LYS A 106 -6.33 24.03 3.42
C LYS A 106 -6.46 23.80 1.91
N TYR A 107 -6.76 22.54 1.52
CA TYR A 107 -6.89 22.13 0.11
C TYR A 107 -8.35 22.13 -0.40
N ASN A 108 -9.31 22.59 0.38
CA ASN A 108 -10.74 22.48 0.06
C ASN A 108 -11.13 21.04 -0.36
N ALA A 109 -10.63 20.06 0.39
CA ALA A 109 -10.76 18.63 0.13
C ALA A 109 -11.43 17.92 1.32
N THR A 110 -11.72 16.63 1.14
CA THR A 110 -12.14 15.76 2.25
C THR A 110 -10.92 15.14 2.95
N VAL A 111 -11.09 14.65 4.17
CA VAL A 111 -10.04 13.94 4.90
C VAL A 111 -9.62 12.68 4.14
N GLU A 112 -10.57 11.97 3.53
CA GLU A 112 -10.29 10.80 2.69
C GLU A 112 -9.39 11.14 1.50
N GLN A 113 -9.61 12.28 0.85
CA GLN A 113 -8.73 12.73 -0.24
C GLN A 113 -7.32 13.05 0.26
N VAL A 114 -7.18 13.66 1.44
CA VAL A 114 -5.86 13.88 2.08
C VAL A 114 -5.16 12.56 2.39
N MET A 115 -5.89 11.57 2.94
CA MET A 115 -5.34 10.23 3.20
C MET A 115 -4.86 9.56 1.92
N LEU A 116 -5.61 9.64 0.83
CA LEU A 116 -5.22 9.07 -0.47
C LEU A 116 -4.03 9.81 -1.07
N ALA A 117 -4.02 11.15 -1.05
CA ALA A 117 -2.88 11.94 -1.51
C ALA A 117 -1.59 11.60 -0.75
N TRP A 118 -1.70 11.44 0.59
CA TRP A 118 -0.59 10.96 1.41
C TRP A 118 -0.15 9.54 1.03
N ASN A 119 -1.11 8.65 0.77
CA ASN A 119 -0.84 7.25 0.45
C ASN A 119 -0.03 7.10 -0.85
N ILE A 120 -0.36 7.88 -1.88
CA ILE A 120 0.28 7.81 -3.21
C ILE A 120 1.46 8.79 -3.39
N ARG A 121 1.90 9.47 -2.33
CA ARG A 121 2.87 10.57 -2.37
C ARG A 121 4.21 10.26 -3.04
N ASP A 122 4.60 9.00 -3.06
CA ASP A 122 5.89 8.57 -3.61
C ASP A 122 5.86 8.20 -5.10
N GLY A 123 4.66 8.21 -5.71
CA GLY A 123 4.48 7.87 -7.12
C GLY A 123 4.64 6.36 -7.44
N HIS A 124 4.92 5.52 -6.44
CA HIS A 124 5.08 4.07 -6.61
C HIS A 124 4.02 3.25 -5.86
N THR A 125 3.04 3.93 -5.29
CA THR A 125 1.94 3.30 -4.56
C THR A 125 0.65 3.40 -5.37
N ILE A 126 -0.04 2.28 -5.50
CA ILE A 126 -1.37 2.16 -6.10
C ILE A 126 -2.38 2.03 -4.97
N ALA A 127 -3.12 3.09 -4.66
CA ALA A 127 -4.20 3.01 -3.67
C ALA A 127 -5.44 2.39 -4.31
N ILE A 128 -6.08 1.43 -3.61
CA ILE A 128 -7.30 0.76 -4.10
C ILE A 128 -8.50 1.01 -3.18
N PRO A 129 -8.98 2.28 -3.06
CA PRO A 129 -10.13 2.60 -2.23
C PRO A 129 -11.41 2.02 -2.83
N ARG A 130 -12.21 1.35 -2.01
CA ARG A 130 -13.53 0.84 -2.42
C ARG A 130 -14.61 1.88 -2.11
N SER A 131 -15.51 2.11 -3.07
CA SER A 131 -16.73 2.87 -2.86
C SER A 131 -17.92 2.24 -3.60
N GLY A 132 -19.10 2.24 -2.96
CA GLY A 132 -20.37 1.89 -3.60
C GLY A 132 -21.12 3.12 -4.15
N ARG A 133 -20.56 4.33 -4.04
CA ARG A 133 -21.17 5.60 -4.46
C ARG A 133 -20.32 6.27 -5.51
N ALA A 134 -20.93 6.62 -6.67
CA ALA A 134 -20.23 7.26 -7.78
C ALA A 134 -19.54 8.57 -7.37
N GLU A 135 -20.18 9.40 -6.55
CA GLU A 135 -19.64 10.64 -6.01
C GLU A 135 -18.33 10.41 -5.24
N HIS A 136 -18.30 9.42 -4.33
CA HIS A 136 -17.09 9.09 -3.56
C HIS A 136 -15.98 8.52 -4.46
N THR A 137 -16.34 7.77 -5.51
CA THR A 137 -15.36 7.27 -6.47
C THR A 137 -14.69 8.44 -7.22
N LEU A 138 -15.46 9.44 -7.61
CA LEU A 138 -14.93 10.65 -8.24
C LEU A 138 -14.02 11.45 -7.29
N LEU A 139 -14.44 11.66 -6.04
CA LEU A 139 -13.63 12.33 -5.03
C LEU A 139 -12.32 11.57 -4.77
N ASN A 140 -12.37 10.22 -4.67
CA ASN A 140 -11.18 9.42 -4.51
C ASN A 140 -10.20 9.59 -5.69
N ALA A 141 -10.70 9.61 -6.93
CA ALA A 141 -9.88 9.82 -8.11
C ALA A 141 -9.23 11.21 -8.15
N GLN A 142 -9.89 12.23 -7.61
CA GLN A 142 -9.36 13.59 -7.56
C GLN A 142 -8.26 13.79 -6.50
N ALA A 143 -8.01 12.82 -5.64
CA ALA A 143 -6.96 12.90 -4.62
C ALA A 143 -5.55 13.06 -5.22
N ASP A 144 -5.32 12.58 -6.45
CA ASP A 144 -4.07 12.73 -7.18
C ASP A 144 -3.71 14.19 -7.50
N GLN A 145 -4.69 15.08 -7.48
CA GLN A 145 -4.51 16.51 -7.73
C GLN A 145 -4.04 17.29 -6.49
N ILE A 146 -4.07 16.66 -5.31
CA ILE A 146 -3.66 17.29 -4.05
C ILE A 146 -2.17 17.07 -3.85
N GLN A 147 -1.41 18.16 -3.88
CA GLN A 147 0.01 18.16 -3.61
C GLN A 147 0.26 18.64 -2.17
N LEU A 148 0.44 17.71 -1.25
CA LEU A 148 0.76 17.99 0.14
C LEU A 148 2.15 18.62 0.25
N THR A 149 2.31 19.61 1.13
CA THR A 149 3.61 20.23 1.41
C THR A 149 4.41 19.44 2.43
N GLU A 150 5.72 19.76 2.57
CA GLU A 150 6.58 19.18 3.60
C GLU A 150 6.06 19.44 5.02
N GLU A 151 5.42 20.59 5.25
CA GLU A 151 4.80 20.93 6.52
C GLU A 151 3.59 20.02 6.79
N ASP A 152 2.80 19.71 5.76
CA ASP A 152 1.67 18.79 5.88
C ASP A 152 2.15 17.38 6.22
N TYR A 153 3.20 16.90 5.56
CA TYR A 153 3.80 15.59 5.88
C TYR A 153 4.33 15.55 7.31
N LYS A 154 5.04 16.57 7.76
CA LYS A 154 5.52 16.67 9.15
C LYS A 154 4.37 16.67 10.15
N ALA A 155 3.28 17.37 9.87
CA ALA A 155 2.11 17.39 10.72
C ALA A 155 1.43 16.01 10.79
N ILE A 156 1.34 15.31 9.67
CA ILE A 156 0.82 13.93 9.62
C ILE A 156 1.74 12.98 10.37
N ASP A 157 3.07 13.10 10.22
CA ASP A 157 4.06 12.27 10.92
C ASP A 157 4.04 12.49 12.44
N GLN A 158 3.71 13.69 12.90
CA GLN A 158 3.51 13.95 14.33
C GLN A 158 2.22 13.32 14.86
N ALA A 159 1.14 13.33 14.07
CA ALA A 159 -0.13 12.74 14.46
C ALA A 159 -0.13 11.20 14.34
N TYR A 160 0.61 10.68 13.38
CA TYR A 160 0.76 9.25 13.06
C TYR A 160 2.23 8.94 12.81
N PRO A 161 3.04 8.76 13.86
CA PRO A 161 4.48 8.57 13.72
C PRO A 161 4.84 7.35 12.87
N PRO A 162 5.87 7.46 12.01
CA PRO A 162 6.41 6.29 11.32
C PRO A 162 6.99 5.28 12.32
N PRO A 163 7.07 4.00 11.97
CA PRO A 163 7.59 2.97 12.86
C PRO A 163 9.08 3.17 13.13
N VAL A 164 9.50 2.94 14.39
CA VAL A 164 10.91 3.00 14.81
C VAL A 164 11.54 1.60 14.93
N ARG A 165 10.77 0.56 14.68
CA ARG A 165 11.18 -0.84 14.71
C ARG A 165 10.32 -1.65 13.74
N LYS A 166 10.78 -2.86 13.36
CA LYS A 166 9.95 -3.80 12.57
C LYS A 166 8.68 -4.16 13.35
N GLU A 167 7.56 -4.06 12.69
CA GLU A 167 6.24 -4.50 13.14
C GLU A 167 5.75 -5.58 12.17
N TYR A 168 4.92 -6.50 12.67
CA TYR A 168 4.27 -7.47 11.79
C TYR A 168 3.28 -6.77 10.87
N LEU A 169 3.05 -7.36 9.70
CA LEU A 169 2.02 -6.86 8.79
C LEU A 169 0.65 -6.82 9.47
N ASP A 170 -0.02 -5.68 9.35
CA ASP A 170 -1.44 -5.62 9.62
C ASP A 170 -2.17 -6.35 8.48
N ILE A 171 -2.91 -7.39 8.82
CA ILE A 171 -3.69 -8.21 7.88
C ILE A 171 -5.16 -8.16 8.29
N GLN A 172 -6.03 -8.12 7.28
CA GLN A 172 -7.49 -8.27 7.45
C GLN A 172 -7.98 -9.59 6.92
#